data_ed8f9a2eef1bf8feff53e75c83465bd1
#
_entry.id   ed8f9a2eef1bf8feff53e75c83465bd1
#
_cell.length_a   1.000
_cell.length_b   1.000
_cell.length_c   1.000
_cell.angle_alpha   90.00
_cell.angle_beta   90.00
_cell.angle_gamma   90.00
#
_symmetry.space_group_name_H-M   'P 1'
#
loop_
_entity.id
_entity.type
_entity.pdbx_description
1 polymer ?
#
loop_
_entity_poly.entity_id
_entity_poly.type
_entity_poly.pdbx_seq_one_letter_code
_entity_poly.pdbx_strand_id
1 'polypeptide(L)'
;KTIRWFERNAPNDFGLYGRKWNLSGRLPTRFGALVHSIEKKLPFNYCSFPSWKGVILNKQDVLMNSRFSIVYENIKGLNGYITEKIFDAFAAGNIPVYWGANDINDYIPKNCFIDRRNFSNHEELYKFLKDMSEVEYLNYQRCIKNFIENESEEFTCKKFADVISLKILEIINN
;
A
#
# COMPACT_ATOMS: atom_id res chain seq x y z
N LYS A 1 -1.46 -12.74 5.91
CA LYS A 1 -2.48 -12.78 7.00
C LYS A 1 -3.58 -11.75 6.78
N THR A 2 -3.26 -10.49 6.44
CA THR A 2 -4.23 -9.38 6.29
C THR A 2 -5.32 -9.69 5.26
N ILE A 3 -4.96 -9.99 4.01
CA ILE A 3 -5.93 -10.32 2.94
C ILE A 3 -6.93 -11.39 3.41
N ARG A 4 -6.44 -12.49 3.97
CA ARG A 4 -7.30 -13.60 4.44
C ARG A 4 -8.21 -13.22 5.59
N TRP A 5 -7.82 -12.27 6.40
CA TRP A 5 -8.68 -11.76 7.45
C TRP A 5 -9.86 -10.98 6.85
N PHE A 6 -9.57 -10.04 5.95
CA PHE A 6 -10.61 -9.25 5.29
C PHE A 6 -11.56 -10.10 4.44
N GLU A 7 -11.03 -11.10 3.72
CA GLU A 7 -11.86 -12.04 2.95
C GLU A 7 -12.89 -12.78 3.79
N ARG A 8 -12.56 -13.09 5.05
CA ARG A 8 -13.44 -13.82 5.95
C ARG A 8 -14.42 -12.93 6.70
N ASN A 9 -13.97 -11.75 7.10
CA ASN A 9 -14.70 -10.93 8.07
C ASN A 9 -15.32 -9.67 7.46
N ALA A 10 -14.82 -9.21 6.31
CA ALA A 10 -15.30 -8.02 5.63
C ALA A 10 -15.23 -8.15 4.10
N PRO A 11 -15.82 -9.20 3.49
CA PRO A 11 -15.66 -9.50 2.06
C PRO A 11 -16.26 -8.42 1.14
N ASN A 12 -17.29 -7.71 1.61
CA ASN A 12 -17.95 -6.66 0.84
C ASN A 12 -17.21 -5.32 0.88
N ASP A 13 -16.36 -5.12 1.88
CA ASP A 13 -15.63 -3.87 2.09
C ASP A 13 -14.17 -3.97 1.62
N PHE A 14 -13.77 -5.12 1.05
CA PHE A 14 -12.39 -5.36 0.66
C PHE A 14 -12.26 -5.79 -0.79
N GLY A 15 -11.39 -5.13 -1.54
CA GLY A 15 -11.03 -5.47 -2.91
C GLY A 15 -9.53 -5.68 -3.07
N LEU A 16 -9.15 -6.77 -3.72
CA LEU A 16 -7.77 -7.08 -4.11
C LEU A 16 -7.65 -6.95 -5.62
N TYR A 17 -6.71 -6.14 -6.09
CA TYR A 17 -6.50 -5.85 -7.50
C TYR A 17 -5.07 -6.15 -7.94
N GLY A 18 -4.86 -6.35 -9.22
CA GLY A 18 -3.55 -6.50 -9.81
C GLY A 18 -3.25 -7.89 -10.35
N ARG A 19 -2.00 -8.06 -10.80
CA ARG A 19 -1.53 -9.27 -11.47
C ARG A 19 -1.05 -10.31 -10.45
N LYS A 20 -1.07 -11.57 -10.84
CA LYS A 20 -0.50 -12.71 -10.11
C LYS A 20 -1.21 -13.11 -8.81
N TRP A 21 -2.39 -12.58 -8.52
CA TRP A 21 -3.18 -13.01 -7.37
C TRP A 21 -3.99 -14.28 -7.64
N ASN A 22 -4.21 -14.59 -8.92
CA ASN A 22 -4.90 -15.79 -9.40
C ASN A 22 -3.94 -16.96 -9.68
N LEU A 23 -2.64 -16.81 -9.41
CA LEU A 23 -1.69 -17.88 -9.70
C LEU A 23 -1.62 -18.85 -8.52
N SER A 24 -1.79 -20.13 -8.82
CA SER A 24 -1.42 -21.29 -8.01
C SER A 24 0.08 -21.36 -7.66
N GLY A 25 0.86 -20.42 -8.16
CA GLY A 25 2.32 -20.31 -8.04
C GLY A 25 2.90 -20.12 -6.64
N ARG A 26 2.13 -20.37 -5.57
CA ARG A 26 2.64 -20.48 -4.19
C ARG A 26 2.79 -21.93 -3.72
N LEU A 27 2.57 -22.89 -4.58
CA LEU A 27 2.99 -24.26 -4.31
C LEU A 27 4.53 -24.37 -4.40
N PRO A 28 5.14 -25.22 -3.56
CA PRO A 28 6.60 -25.45 -3.63
C PRO A 28 7.00 -25.74 -5.07
N THR A 29 8.15 -25.19 -5.48
CA THR A 29 8.64 -25.16 -6.86
C THR A 29 8.58 -26.48 -7.65
N ARG A 30 8.59 -27.63 -6.98
CA ARG A 30 8.42 -28.97 -7.59
C ARG A 30 7.00 -29.25 -8.09
N PHE A 31 5.98 -28.64 -7.48
CA PHE A 31 4.56 -28.83 -7.86
C PHE A 31 4.01 -27.66 -8.69
N GLY A 32 4.61 -26.47 -8.58
CA GLY A 32 4.13 -25.25 -9.26
C GLY A 32 4.19 -25.37 -10.79
N ALA A 33 5.23 -25.98 -11.35
CA ALA A 33 5.38 -26.18 -12.79
C ALA A 33 4.36 -27.20 -13.35
N LEU A 34 4.06 -28.24 -12.59
CA LEU A 34 3.06 -29.27 -13.00
C LEU A 34 1.64 -28.68 -12.97
N VAL A 35 1.31 -27.95 -11.93
CA VAL A 35 -0.01 -27.30 -11.79
C VAL A 35 -0.18 -26.21 -12.85
N HIS A 36 0.83 -25.43 -13.16
CA HIS A 36 0.78 -24.43 -14.23
C HIS A 36 0.53 -25.05 -15.62
N SER A 37 1.06 -26.25 -15.88
CA SER A 37 0.81 -26.98 -17.13
C SER A 37 -0.64 -27.52 -17.20
N ILE A 38 -1.22 -27.88 -16.06
CA ILE A 38 -2.59 -28.39 -15.97
C ILE A 38 -3.60 -27.24 -16.02
N GLU A 39 -3.31 -26.09 -15.39
CA GLU A 39 -4.18 -24.90 -15.40
C GLU A 39 -4.40 -24.33 -16.79
N LYS A 40 -3.41 -24.40 -17.70
CA LYS A 40 -3.58 -24.03 -19.11
C LYS A 40 -4.61 -24.87 -19.85
N LYS A 41 -4.98 -26.04 -19.32
CA LYS A 41 -5.91 -26.98 -19.93
C LYS A 41 -7.28 -27.06 -19.24
N LEU A 42 -7.44 -26.42 -18.07
CA LEU A 42 -8.70 -26.43 -17.33
C LEU A 42 -9.43 -25.09 -17.53
N PRO A 43 -10.74 -25.12 -17.82
CA PRO A 43 -11.54 -23.92 -18.05
C PRO A 43 -11.88 -23.15 -16.74
N PHE A 44 -11.32 -23.55 -15.61
CA PHE A 44 -11.56 -22.91 -14.32
C PHE A 44 -10.38 -22.02 -13.94
N ASN A 45 -10.60 -20.70 -13.94
CA ASN A 45 -9.77 -19.74 -13.24
C ASN A 45 -9.88 -19.99 -11.73
N TYR A 46 -9.01 -20.84 -11.17
CA TYR A 46 -8.94 -21.06 -9.73
C TYR A 46 -8.34 -19.83 -9.06
N CYS A 47 -9.20 -18.90 -8.68
CA CYS A 47 -8.78 -17.73 -7.92
C CYS A 47 -8.51 -18.15 -6.47
N SER A 48 -7.23 -18.14 -6.06
CA SER A 48 -6.87 -18.46 -4.68
C SER A 48 -7.30 -17.37 -3.68
N PHE A 49 -7.73 -16.20 -4.17
CA PHE A 49 -8.19 -15.06 -3.39
C PHE A 49 -9.58 -14.62 -3.85
N PRO A 50 -10.66 -14.98 -3.12
CA PRO A 50 -12.04 -14.58 -3.47
C PRO A 50 -12.24 -13.07 -3.60
N SER A 51 -11.46 -12.27 -2.89
CA SER A 51 -11.48 -10.82 -2.95
C SER A 51 -10.84 -10.22 -4.21
N TRP A 52 -10.21 -11.04 -5.05
CA TRP A 52 -9.55 -10.57 -6.25
C TRP A 52 -10.57 -10.12 -7.31
N LYS A 53 -10.49 -8.86 -7.68
CA LYS A 53 -11.38 -8.19 -8.64
C LYS A 53 -10.77 -8.08 -10.04
N GLY A 54 -9.59 -8.64 -10.24
CA GLY A 54 -8.94 -8.68 -11.56
C GLY A 54 -7.73 -7.79 -11.70
N VAL A 55 -7.22 -7.78 -12.92
CA VAL A 55 -6.12 -6.89 -13.35
C VAL A 55 -6.71 -5.55 -13.71
N ILE A 56 -6.07 -4.48 -13.27
CA ILE A 56 -6.42 -3.11 -13.59
C ILE A 56 -5.37 -2.49 -14.51
N LEU A 57 -5.79 -1.65 -15.42
CA LEU A 57 -4.92 -0.89 -16.31
C LEU A 57 -4.36 0.35 -15.60
N ASN A 58 -5.21 1.03 -14.84
CA ASN A 58 -4.85 2.21 -14.07
C ASN A 58 -5.18 2.00 -12.59
N LYS A 59 -4.18 2.07 -11.75
CA LYS A 59 -4.29 1.91 -10.29
C LYS A 59 -5.13 3.02 -9.65
N GLN A 60 -5.02 4.23 -10.19
CA GLN A 60 -5.72 5.41 -9.65
C GLN A 60 -7.24 5.24 -9.71
N ASP A 61 -7.77 4.66 -10.79
CA ASP A 61 -9.23 4.48 -10.95
C ASP A 61 -9.84 3.65 -9.82
N VAL A 62 -9.10 2.68 -9.30
CA VAL A 62 -9.54 1.86 -8.16
C VAL A 62 -9.38 2.60 -6.85
N LEU A 63 -8.25 3.26 -6.67
CA LEU A 63 -7.95 3.99 -5.44
C LEU A 63 -8.96 5.13 -5.24
N MET A 64 -9.27 5.91 -6.26
CA MET A 64 -10.24 7.03 -6.18
C MET A 64 -11.65 6.61 -5.74
N ASN A 65 -12.00 5.33 -5.91
CA ASN A 65 -13.28 4.77 -5.48
C ASN A 65 -13.23 4.10 -4.09
N SER A 66 -12.16 4.32 -3.34
CA SER A 66 -11.96 3.72 -2.02
C SER A 66 -11.65 4.81 -0.99
N ARG A 67 -12.14 4.67 0.23
CA ARG A 67 -11.78 5.58 1.34
C ARG A 67 -10.37 5.30 1.86
N PHE A 68 -9.99 4.04 1.93
CA PHE A 68 -8.75 3.57 2.55
C PHE A 68 -7.98 2.65 1.60
N SER A 69 -6.66 2.66 1.71
CA SER A 69 -5.77 1.73 1.01
C SER A 69 -4.84 1.04 1.99
N ILE A 70 -4.67 -0.28 1.85
CA ILE A 70 -3.66 -1.01 2.64
C ILE A 70 -2.30 -0.82 1.96
N VAL A 71 -1.44 -0.06 2.60
CA VAL A 71 -0.11 0.31 2.11
C VAL A 71 0.95 -0.33 3.00
N TYR A 72 1.33 -1.55 2.65
CA TYR A 72 2.40 -2.27 3.34
C TYR A 72 3.66 -2.30 2.49
N GLU A 73 4.77 -1.91 3.08
CA GLU A 73 6.05 -2.00 2.41
C GLU A 73 6.53 -3.44 2.29
N ASN A 74 7.37 -3.71 1.30
CA ASN A 74 7.93 -5.04 1.08
C ASN A 74 8.87 -5.46 2.22
N ILE A 75 9.59 -4.49 2.79
CA ILE A 75 10.46 -4.66 3.95
C ILE A 75 9.87 -3.83 5.09
N LYS A 76 9.68 -4.47 6.25
CA LYS A 76 9.16 -3.84 7.45
C LYS A 76 10.30 -3.50 8.41
N GLY A 77 10.17 -2.38 9.09
CA GLY A 77 11.11 -1.96 10.12
C GLY A 77 12.44 -1.42 9.59
N LEU A 78 12.60 -1.26 8.28
CA LEU A 78 13.78 -0.64 7.69
C LEU A 78 13.57 0.87 7.68
N ASN A 79 14.43 1.59 8.39
CA ASN A 79 14.38 3.05 8.48
C ASN A 79 14.59 3.68 7.09
N GLY A 80 13.85 4.74 6.79
CA GLY A 80 13.89 5.45 5.51
C GLY A 80 13.32 4.67 4.32
N TYR A 81 12.87 3.42 4.50
CA TYR A 81 12.29 2.65 3.40
C TYR A 81 10.81 3.00 3.18
N ILE A 82 10.61 4.13 2.53
CA ILE A 82 9.30 4.67 2.15
C ILE A 82 9.25 4.68 0.62
N THR A 83 8.24 4.02 0.04
CA THR A 83 8.13 3.90 -1.41
C THR A 83 6.95 4.71 -1.96
N GLU A 84 6.79 4.69 -3.28
CA GLU A 84 5.68 5.35 -3.99
C GLU A 84 4.28 4.96 -3.52
N LYS A 85 4.15 3.83 -2.81
CA LYS A 85 2.83 3.29 -2.43
C LYS A 85 2.00 4.23 -1.58
N ILE A 86 2.63 4.93 -0.63
CA ILE A 86 1.91 5.87 0.23
C ILE A 86 1.50 7.12 -0.56
N PHE A 87 2.36 7.58 -1.48
CA PHE A 87 2.08 8.73 -2.34
C PHE A 87 1.00 8.42 -3.38
N ASP A 88 0.95 7.19 -3.91
CA ASP A 88 -0.14 6.74 -4.78
C ASP A 88 -1.51 6.81 -4.07
N ALA A 89 -1.55 6.45 -2.79
CA ALA A 89 -2.76 6.56 -1.99
C ALA A 89 -3.14 8.04 -1.76
N PHE A 90 -2.17 8.88 -1.43
CA PHE A 90 -2.37 10.33 -1.27
C PHE A 90 -2.90 10.98 -2.56
N ALA A 91 -2.27 10.69 -3.69
CA ALA A 91 -2.67 11.22 -5.01
C ALA A 91 -4.09 10.81 -5.42
N ALA A 92 -4.57 9.68 -4.91
CA ALA A 92 -5.94 9.22 -5.15
C ALA A 92 -6.96 9.74 -4.12
N GLY A 93 -6.53 10.51 -3.11
CA GLY A 93 -7.40 10.97 -2.03
C GLY A 93 -7.74 9.89 -1.00
N ASN A 94 -7.00 8.77 -0.96
CA ASN A 94 -7.18 7.75 0.05
C ASN A 94 -6.44 8.08 1.34
N ILE A 95 -6.93 7.56 2.45
CA ILE A 95 -6.16 7.48 3.68
C ILE A 95 -5.43 6.13 3.71
N PRO A 96 -4.08 6.12 3.67
CA PRO A 96 -3.32 4.88 3.71
C PRO A 96 -3.31 4.25 5.10
N VAL A 97 -3.55 2.95 5.18
CA VAL A 97 -3.24 2.11 6.33
C VAL A 97 -1.82 1.59 6.13
N TYR A 98 -0.87 2.26 6.76
CA TYR A 98 0.56 2.05 6.51
C TYR A 98 1.21 1.04 7.45
N TRP A 99 2.11 0.23 6.90
CA TRP A 99 3.05 -0.60 7.66
C TRP A 99 4.36 -0.75 6.89
N GLY A 100 5.42 -0.12 7.36
CA GLY A 100 6.72 -0.11 6.69
C GLY A 100 7.84 0.36 7.60
N ALA A 101 8.45 1.48 7.26
CA ALA A 101 9.54 2.10 7.99
C ALA A 101 9.16 2.43 9.43
N ASN A 102 10.09 2.22 10.38
CA ASN A 102 9.83 2.57 11.78
C ASN A 102 9.80 4.07 12.01
N ASP A 103 10.60 4.79 11.25
CA ASP A 103 10.82 6.23 11.32
C ASP A 103 9.93 7.03 10.35
N ILE A 104 8.82 6.45 9.91
CA ILE A 104 7.89 7.11 8.96
C ILE A 104 7.46 8.50 9.42
N ASN A 105 7.32 8.71 10.74
CA ASN A 105 6.89 9.98 11.32
C ASN A 105 7.94 11.09 11.21
N ASP A 106 9.20 10.77 10.93
CA ASP A 106 10.26 11.74 10.70
C ASP A 106 10.15 12.39 9.30
N TYR A 107 9.38 11.74 8.41
CA TYR A 107 9.20 12.13 7.01
C TYR A 107 7.77 12.55 6.66
N ILE A 108 6.77 11.89 7.26
CA ILE A 108 5.37 12.11 6.95
C ILE A 108 4.59 12.29 8.25
N PRO A 109 3.83 13.41 8.40
CA PRO A 109 3.07 13.67 9.61
C PRO A 109 2.10 12.52 9.96
N LYS A 110 2.06 12.15 11.24
CA LYS A 110 1.26 11.02 11.76
C LYS A 110 -0.25 11.12 11.49
N ASN A 111 -0.73 12.30 11.17
CA ASN A 111 -2.13 12.57 10.83
C ASN A 111 -2.41 12.49 9.32
N CYS A 112 -1.42 12.08 8.50
CA CYS A 112 -1.59 11.81 7.08
C CYS A 112 -1.86 10.33 6.78
N PHE A 113 -1.70 9.43 7.74
CA PHE A 113 -1.91 7.99 7.55
C PHE A 113 -2.37 7.30 8.84
N ILE A 114 -2.90 6.10 8.70
CA ILE A 114 -3.28 5.23 9.81
C ILE A 114 -2.16 4.22 10.00
N ASP A 115 -1.44 4.30 11.11
CA ASP A 115 -0.38 3.35 11.41
C ASP A 115 -0.96 2.00 11.84
N ARG A 116 -0.73 0.96 11.05
CA ARG A 116 -1.18 -0.40 11.35
C ARG A 116 -0.65 -0.92 12.69
N ARG A 117 0.48 -0.43 13.15
CA ARG A 117 1.13 -0.85 14.41
C ARG A 117 0.36 -0.43 15.66
N ASN A 118 -0.51 0.57 15.53
CA ASN A 118 -1.34 1.06 16.64
C ASN A 118 -2.52 0.12 16.98
N PHE A 119 -2.72 -0.95 16.21
CA PHE A 119 -3.82 -1.90 16.40
C PHE A 119 -3.29 -3.28 16.71
N SER A 120 -3.82 -3.90 17.75
CA SER A 120 -3.42 -5.24 18.22
C SER A 120 -3.75 -6.32 17.18
N ASN A 121 -4.85 -6.16 16.47
CA ASN A 121 -5.33 -7.12 15.47
C ASN A 121 -6.05 -6.42 14.30
N HIS A 122 -6.56 -7.20 13.35
CA HIS A 122 -7.24 -6.67 12.18
C HIS A 122 -8.70 -6.28 12.47
N GLU A 123 -9.32 -6.86 13.48
CA GLU A 123 -10.68 -6.54 13.89
C GLU A 123 -10.75 -5.14 14.49
N GLU A 124 -9.81 -4.82 15.37
CA GLU A 124 -9.67 -3.47 15.93
C GLU A 124 -9.42 -2.43 14.85
N LEU A 125 -8.51 -2.71 13.91
CA LEU A 125 -8.27 -1.85 12.76
C LEU A 125 -9.55 -1.66 11.94
N TYR A 126 -10.23 -2.75 11.59
CA TYR A 126 -11.44 -2.68 10.75
C TYR A 126 -12.54 -1.89 11.42
N LYS A 127 -12.77 -2.11 12.72
CA LYS A 127 -13.73 -1.33 13.50
C LYS A 127 -13.39 0.17 13.46
N PHE A 128 -12.13 0.53 13.69
CA PHE A 128 -11.69 1.92 13.58
C PHE A 128 -12.00 2.54 12.21
N LEU A 129 -11.72 1.80 11.13
CA LEU A 129 -12.00 2.28 9.76
C LEU A 129 -13.50 2.45 9.49
N LYS A 130 -14.34 1.53 10.02
CA LYS A 130 -15.80 1.57 9.84
C LYS A 130 -16.47 2.67 10.66
N ASP A 131 -15.99 2.88 11.87
CA ASP A 131 -16.58 3.85 12.81
C ASP A 131 -16.06 5.27 12.57
N MET A 132 -15.07 5.45 11.69
CA MET A 132 -14.50 6.77 11.37
C MET A 132 -15.56 7.71 10.84
N SER A 133 -15.78 8.80 11.57
CA SER A 133 -16.71 9.85 11.19
C SER A 133 -16.25 10.59 9.93
N GLU A 134 -17.17 11.21 9.22
CA GLU A 134 -16.84 12.04 8.06
C GLU A 134 -15.91 13.20 8.42
N VAL A 135 -16.10 13.79 9.59
CA VAL A 135 -15.23 14.88 10.08
C VAL A 135 -13.80 14.40 10.27
N GLU A 136 -13.58 13.23 10.86
CA GLU A 136 -12.25 12.63 11.02
C GLU A 136 -11.63 12.30 9.67
N TYR A 137 -12.41 11.70 8.77
CA TYR A 137 -11.96 11.39 7.42
C TYR A 137 -11.49 12.64 6.67
N LEU A 138 -12.28 13.70 6.68
CA LEU A 138 -11.93 14.98 6.05
C LEU A 138 -10.73 15.65 6.72
N ASN A 139 -10.52 15.45 8.03
CA ASN A 139 -9.31 15.92 8.69
C ASN A 139 -8.06 15.23 8.17
N TYR A 140 -8.07 13.90 8.02
CA TYR A 140 -6.97 13.18 7.38
C TYR A 140 -6.70 13.70 5.97
N GLN A 141 -7.72 13.84 5.14
CA GLN A 141 -7.56 14.36 3.77
C GLN A 141 -6.99 15.77 3.73
N ARG A 142 -7.40 16.65 4.66
CA ARG A 142 -6.85 18.00 4.76
C ARG A 142 -5.37 17.97 5.15
N CYS A 143 -4.98 17.12 6.08
CA CYS A 143 -3.59 16.95 6.47
C CYS A 143 -2.73 16.40 5.32
N ILE A 144 -3.24 15.39 4.59
CA ILE A 144 -2.58 14.84 3.40
C ILE A 144 -2.37 15.92 2.35
N LYS A 145 -3.41 16.70 2.06
CA LYS A 145 -3.32 17.79 1.10
C LYS A 145 -2.28 18.82 1.51
N ASN A 146 -2.30 19.27 2.77
CA ASN A 146 -1.30 20.21 3.29
C ASN A 146 0.12 19.67 3.17
N PHE A 147 0.31 18.41 3.54
CA PHE A 147 1.62 17.76 3.42
C PHE A 147 2.13 17.74 1.98
N ILE A 148 1.29 17.34 1.02
CA ILE A 148 1.68 17.29 -0.40
C ILE A 148 2.03 18.68 -0.92
N GLU A 149 1.25 19.69 -0.58
CA GLU A 149 1.42 21.05 -1.11
C GLU A 149 2.58 21.82 -0.47
N ASN A 150 2.91 21.57 0.80
CA ASN A 150 3.82 22.42 1.57
C ASN A 150 5.01 21.71 2.20
N GLU A 151 4.99 20.39 2.37
CA GLU A 151 5.97 19.67 3.18
C GLU A 151 6.65 18.52 2.44
N SER A 152 6.21 18.20 1.22
CA SER A 152 6.69 17.02 0.48
C SER A 152 7.95 17.26 -0.37
N GLU A 153 8.65 18.38 -0.18
CA GLU A 153 9.83 18.76 -0.99
C GLU A 153 10.93 17.69 -0.96
N GLU A 154 11.15 17.04 0.19
CA GLU A 154 12.15 15.97 0.36
C GLU A 154 11.92 14.76 -0.58
N PHE A 155 10.69 14.57 -1.09
CA PHE A 155 10.31 13.46 -1.96
C PHE A 155 10.26 13.84 -3.44
N THR A 156 10.73 15.04 -3.80
CA THR A 156 10.73 15.49 -5.19
C THR A 156 11.95 14.95 -5.95
N CYS A 157 11.78 14.77 -7.26
CA CYS A 157 12.90 14.43 -8.14
C CYS A 157 14.02 15.47 -8.11
N LYS A 158 13.67 16.75 -7.90
CA LYS A 158 14.65 17.85 -7.74
C LYS A 158 15.51 17.61 -6.51
N LYS A 159 14.91 17.40 -5.35
CA LYS A 159 15.64 17.16 -4.10
C LYS A 159 16.54 15.93 -4.19
N PHE A 160 16.04 14.84 -4.80
CA PHE A 160 16.84 13.65 -5.05
C PHE A 160 18.08 13.96 -5.90
N ALA A 161 17.92 14.72 -7.00
CA ALA A 161 19.02 15.11 -7.86
C ALA A 161 20.03 16.02 -7.11
N ASP A 162 19.56 16.96 -6.31
CA ASP A 162 20.40 17.86 -5.52
C ASP A 162 21.25 17.07 -4.51
N VAL A 163 20.65 16.14 -3.77
CA VAL A 163 21.36 15.29 -2.79
C VAL A 163 22.44 14.44 -3.47
N ILE A 164 22.12 13.80 -4.59
CA ILE A 164 23.10 12.98 -5.33
C ILE A 164 24.24 13.86 -5.87
N SER A 165 23.91 15.00 -6.47
CA SER A 165 24.92 15.93 -7.03
C SER A 165 25.88 16.45 -5.94
N LEU A 166 25.35 16.85 -4.80
CA LEU A 166 26.18 17.29 -3.67
C LEU A 166 27.11 16.17 -3.18
N LYS A 167 26.57 14.94 -3.08
CA LYS A 167 27.39 13.80 -2.63
C LYS A 167 28.51 13.45 -3.59
N ILE A 168 28.26 13.54 -4.90
CA ILE A 168 29.30 13.34 -5.95
C ILE A 168 30.37 14.42 -5.84
N LEU A 169 29.98 15.69 -5.66
CA LEU A 169 30.91 16.80 -5.51
C LEU A 169 31.79 16.65 -4.25
N GLU A 170 31.23 16.21 -3.14
CA GLU A 170 32.00 15.91 -1.93
C GLU A 170 33.09 14.83 -2.18
N ILE A 171 32.74 13.78 -2.95
CA ILE A 171 33.68 12.67 -3.25
C ILE A 171 34.82 13.14 -4.20
N ILE A 172 34.51 13.99 -5.17
CA ILE A 172 35.50 14.48 -6.16
C ILE A 172 36.46 15.47 -5.53
N ASN A 173 36.01 16.25 -4.53
CA ASN A 173 36.82 17.31 -3.89
C ASN A 173 37.64 16.81 -2.68
N ASN A 174 37.52 15.53 -2.29
CA ASN A 174 38.33 14.87 -1.28
C ASN A 174 39.35 13.93 -1.93
#